data_9d5457fd8c55ff39790f7ad828dab1b3
#
_entry.id   9d5457fd8c55ff39790f7ad828dab1b3
#
_cell.length_a   1.000
_cell.length_b   1.000
_cell.length_c   1.000
_cell.angle_alpha   90.00
_cell.angle_beta   90.00
_cell.angle_gamma   90.00
#
_symmetry.space_group_name_H-M   'P 1'
#
loop_
_entity.id
_entity.type
_entity.pdbx_description
1 polymer ?
#
loop_
_entity_poly.entity_id
_entity_poly.type
_entity_poly.pdbx_seq_one_letter_code
_entity_poly.pdbx_strand_id
1 'polypeptide(L)'
;WDELTNSSFLPEESIILGWQGMGTAALKAAEKGHRFIMTPARIMYLIRYQGPQWFEPVTYFGNNTLKDVFDYEPVQKDWKPEYESLLMGIQACMWTEFCNKPEDVDYLLFPRLAALAEVAWTPTGTKDWSGFLKRMDIYNAHLAEKGIVYARSMYNIQQTVTPVNGHLEVNLECLRPDVEIRYTLNGSNPAMSSHRYDGPIRVTKTQIVKAATFMDGKQMGEILDLQLTWNKA
;
A
#
# COMPACT_ATOMS: atom_id res chain seq x y z
N TRP A 1 22.69 2.71 11.04
CA TRP A 1 22.02 1.95 9.99
C TRP A 1 22.79 0.67 9.72
N ASP A 2 22.18 -0.27 8.98
CA ASP A 2 22.69 -1.63 8.79
C ASP A 2 24.04 -1.73 8.03
N GLU A 3 24.50 -0.67 7.36
CA GLU A 3 25.84 -0.59 6.79
C GLU A 3 26.95 -0.81 7.82
N LEU A 4 26.73 -0.39 9.06
CA LEU A 4 27.70 -0.55 10.16
C LEU A 4 27.96 -2.02 10.53
N THR A 5 27.09 -2.93 10.15
CA THR A 5 27.28 -4.36 10.40
C THR A 5 28.52 -4.93 9.69
N ASN A 6 29.02 -4.24 8.66
CA ASN A 6 30.24 -4.62 7.94
C ASN A 6 31.51 -4.06 8.60
N SER A 7 31.39 -3.20 9.64
CA SER A 7 32.53 -2.70 10.39
C SER A 7 33.21 -3.79 11.20
N SER A 8 34.53 -3.69 11.33
CA SER A 8 35.32 -4.56 12.22
C SER A 8 35.12 -4.21 13.70
N PHE A 9 34.65 -3.00 13.99
CA PHE A 9 34.35 -2.54 15.34
C PHE A 9 32.97 -1.92 15.39
N LEU A 10 32.10 -2.51 16.18
CA LEU A 10 30.76 -2.02 16.49
C LEU A 10 30.59 -2.10 18.00
N PRO A 11 30.33 -0.97 18.72
CA PRO A 11 30.09 -0.99 20.17
C PRO A 11 28.97 -1.95 20.54
N GLU A 12 29.12 -2.67 21.65
CA GLU A 12 28.21 -3.73 22.09
C GLU A 12 26.79 -3.22 22.28
N GLU A 13 26.61 -1.98 22.74
CA GLU A 13 25.29 -1.36 22.98
C GLU A 13 24.62 -0.85 21.72
N SER A 14 25.26 -0.97 20.55
CA SER A 14 24.70 -0.46 19.30
C SER A 14 23.39 -1.15 18.93
N ILE A 15 22.39 -0.33 18.58
CA ILE A 15 21.12 -0.80 18.01
C ILE A 15 21.16 -0.57 16.51
N ILE A 16 20.94 -1.60 15.74
CA ILE A 16 21.03 -1.54 14.28
C ILE A 16 19.64 -1.42 13.64
N LEU A 17 19.49 -0.47 12.74
CA LEU A 17 18.28 -0.30 11.95
C LEU A 17 18.47 -1.01 10.59
N GLY A 18 17.71 -2.07 10.35
CA GLY A 18 17.72 -2.83 9.11
C GLY A 18 16.82 -2.20 8.07
N TRP A 19 17.40 -1.47 7.10
CA TRP A 19 16.61 -0.71 6.15
C TRP A 19 16.74 -1.19 4.69
N GLN A 20 17.90 -1.69 4.29
CA GLN A 20 18.15 -2.03 2.89
C GLN A 20 17.20 -3.13 2.39
N GLY A 21 16.45 -2.80 1.33
CA GLY A 21 15.48 -3.72 0.75
C GLY A 21 14.40 -4.15 1.75
N MET A 22 14.49 -5.40 2.21
CA MET A 22 13.63 -5.98 3.25
C MET A 22 14.27 -5.94 4.65
N GLY A 23 15.38 -5.23 4.82
CA GLY A 23 16.05 -5.06 6.12
C GLY A 23 16.89 -6.28 6.57
N THR A 24 17.13 -7.22 5.67
CA THR A 24 17.82 -8.50 6.02
C THR A 24 19.26 -8.30 6.51
N ALA A 25 19.90 -7.17 6.19
CA ALA A 25 21.24 -6.86 6.71
C ALA A 25 21.27 -6.71 8.25
N ALA A 26 20.13 -6.43 8.90
CA ALA A 26 20.03 -6.42 10.36
C ALA A 26 20.32 -7.80 10.98
N LEU A 27 20.09 -8.88 10.26
CA LEU A 27 20.41 -10.24 10.77
C LEU A 27 21.90 -10.44 11.00
N LYS A 28 22.78 -9.75 10.25
CA LYS A 28 24.22 -9.76 10.53
C LYS A 28 24.55 -9.09 11.88
N ALA A 29 23.74 -8.12 12.30
CA ALA A 29 23.86 -7.54 13.64
C ALA A 29 23.41 -8.55 14.70
N ALA A 30 22.30 -9.24 14.47
CA ALA A 30 21.80 -10.28 15.36
C ALA A 30 22.82 -11.44 15.53
N GLU A 31 23.49 -11.86 14.44
CA GLU A 31 24.58 -12.85 14.50
C GLU A 31 25.74 -12.44 15.41
N LYS A 32 25.95 -11.14 15.57
CA LYS A 32 26.97 -10.55 16.45
C LYS A 32 26.41 -10.20 17.85
N GLY A 33 25.16 -10.55 18.15
CA GLY A 33 24.52 -10.29 19.44
C GLY A 33 23.93 -8.88 19.62
N HIS A 34 23.92 -8.05 18.57
CA HIS A 34 23.36 -6.69 18.67
C HIS A 34 21.84 -6.70 18.56
N ARG A 35 21.18 -5.83 19.33
CA ARG A 35 19.77 -5.54 19.17
C ARG A 35 19.51 -4.79 17.87
N PHE A 36 18.34 -4.99 17.29
CA PHE A 36 18.01 -4.36 16.01
C PHE A 36 16.53 -3.97 15.92
N ILE A 37 16.25 -3.05 14.99
CA ILE A 37 14.90 -2.59 14.62
C ILE A 37 14.73 -2.84 13.12
N MET A 38 13.58 -3.40 12.73
CA MET A 38 13.24 -3.58 11.32
C MET A 38 12.59 -2.32 10.76
N THR A 39 13.20 -1.75 9.73
CA THR A 39 12.67 -0.59 9.00
C THR A 39 12.88 -0.75 7.48
N PRO A 40 12.39 -1.86 6.88
CA PRO A 40 12.69 -2.20 5.50
C PRO A 40 12.18 -1.13 4.53
N ALA A 41 13.07 -0.62 3.69
CA ALA A 41 12.76 0.48 2.78
C ALA A 41 11.65 0.14 1.76
N ARG A 42 11.45 -1.13 1.44
CA ARG A 42 10.38 -1.55 0.54
C ARG A 42 9.00 -1.39 1.16
N ILE A 43 8.88 -1.53 2.49
CA ILE A 43 7.59 -1.60 3.19
C ILE A 43 7.40 -0.43 4.16
N MET A 44 8.45 -0.02 4.87
CA MET A 44 8.35 0.95 5.96
C MET A 44 8.83 2.35 5.57
N TYR A 45 9.26 2.58 4.32
CA TYR A 45 9.51 3.94 3.82
C TYR A 45 8.22 4.52 3.26
N LEU A 46 7.53 5.31 4.08
CA LEU A 46 6.21 5.86 3.79
C LEU A 46 6.26 7.08 2.84
N ILE A 47 7.23 7.10 1.94
CA ILE A 47 7.42 8.11 0.89
C ILE A 47 7.06 7.58 -0.50
N ARG A 48 6.44 6.40 -0.56
CA ARG A 48 6.06 5.73 -1.82
C ARG A 48 4.57 5.91 -2.10
N TYR A 49 4.18 5.67 -3.34
CA TYR A 49 2.78 5.66 -3.74
C TYR A 49 1.96 4.65 -2.92
N GLN A 50 0.77 5.06 -2.49
CA GLN A 50 -0.13 4.23 -1.69
C GLN A 50 -1.12 3.42 -2.54
N GLY A 51 -1.14 3.68 -3.84
CA GLY A 51 -1.99 3.03 -4.83
C GLY A 51 -1.53 3.30 -6.25
N PRO A 52 -2.41 3.19 -7.25
CA PRO A 52 -2.07 3.46 -8.64
C PRO A 52 -1.55 4.88 -8.84
N GLN A 53 -0.35 5.00 -9.42
CA GLN A 53 0.41 6.27 -9.51
C GLN A 53 -0.36 7.41 -10.18
N TRP A 54 -1.25 7.11 -11.13
CA TRP A 54 -2.05 8.13 -11.81
C TRP A 54 -3.11 8.81 -10.95
N PHE A 55 -3.36 8.30 -9.75
CA PHE A 55 -4.24 8.90 -8.75
C PHE A 55 -3.49 9.55 -7.60
N GLU A 56 -2.17 9.43 -7.56
CA GLU A 56 -1.35 9.84 -6.43
C GLU A 56 -0.59 11.14 -6.73
N PRO A 57 -0.35 11.98 -5.72
CA PRO A 57 0.62 13.06 -5.85
C PRO A 57 2.01 12.47 -6.14
N VAL A 58 2.84 13.24 -6.87
CA VAL A 58 4.20 12.80 -7.20
C VAL A 58 5.00 12.55 -5.92
N THR A 59 5.58 11.38 -5.82
CA THR A 59 6.42 10.97 -4.70
C THR A 59 7.51 9.99 -5.16
N TYR A 60 8.22 9.35 -4.22
CA TYR A 60 9.29 8.41 -4.54
C TYR A 60 8.73 7.16 -5.23
N PHE A 61 9.50 6.61 -6.17
CA PHE A 61 9.08 5.50 -7.01
C PHE A 61 8.66 4.23 -6.24
N GLY A 62 7.79 3.45 -6.86
CA GLY A 62 7.29 2.18 -6.34
C GLY A 62 6.08 2.35 -5.44
N ASN A 63 5.28 1.29 -5.37
CA ASN A 63 4.08 1.24 -4.55
C ASN A 63 4.39 0.63 -3.18
N ASN A 64 3.71 1.14 -2.17
CA ASN A 64 3.68 0.62 -0.82
C ASN A 64 2.29 0.89 -0.25
N THR A 65 1.38 -0.01 -0.54
CA THR A 65 -0.04 0.15 -0.20
C THR A 65 -0.29 -0.06 1.29
N LEU A 66 -1.48 0.32 1.75
CA LEU A 66 -1.95 0.01 3.10
C LEU A 66 -1.87 -1.50 3.39
N LYS A 67 -2.18 -2.34 2.38
CA LYS A 67 -2.14 -3.80 2.49
C LYS A 67 -0.72 -4.33 2.62
N ASP A 68 0.24 -3.75 1.86
CA ASP A 68 1.65 -4.15 1.95
C ASP A 68 2.22 -3.92 3.35
N VAL A 69 1.90 -2.77 3.96
CA VAL A 69 2.31 -2.48 5.34
C VAL A 69 1.63 -3.44 6.32
N PHE A 70 0.33 -3.66 6.18
CA PHE A 70 -0.43 -4.58 7.04
C PHE A 70 0.06 -6.02 6.95
N ASP A 71 0.41 -6.50 5.75
CA ASP A 71 0.85 -7.89 5.53
C ASP A 71 2.28 -8.15 6.00
N TYR A 72 3.05 -7.10 6.26
CA TYR A 72 4.42 -7.27 6.71
C TYR A 72 4.49 -8.06 8.03
N GLU A 73 5.35 -9.06 8.07
CA GLU A 73 5.69 -9.82 9.28
C GLU A 73 7.14 -9.48 9.68
N PRO A 74 7.35 -8.87 10.85
CA PRO A 74 8.70 -8.47 11.30
C PRO A 74 9.62 -9.65 11.49
N VAL A 75 9.09 -10.76 12.03
CA VAL A 75 9.82 -12.01 12.26
C VAL A 75 9.61 -12.92 11.05
N GLN A 76 10.66 -13.24 10.33
CA GLN A 76 10.59 -14.12 9.17
C GLN A 76 10.67 -15.59 9.61
N LYS A 77 10.03 -16.48 8.87
CA LYS A 77 9.91 -17.92 9.23
C LYS A 77 11.26 -18.68 9.27
N ASP A 78 12.25 -18.17 8.55
CA ASP A 78 13.59 -18.75 8.43
C ASP A 78 14.60 -18.17 9.44
N TRP A 79 14.15 -17.29 10.33
CA TRP A 79 15.02 -16.74 11.37
C TRP A 79 15.33 -17.77 12.43
N LYS A 80 16.57 -17.70 12.96
CA LYS A 80 16.92 -18.45 14.17
C LYS A 80 16.16 -17.86 15.37
N PRO A 81 15.68 -18.71 16.30
CA PRO A 81 14.90 -18.24 17.44
C PRO A 81 15.60 -17.17 18.30
N GLU A 82 16.93 -17.23 18.41
CA GLU A 82 17.71 -16.23 19.15
C GLU A 82 17.62 -14.82 18.54
N TYR A 83 17.37 -14.68 17.24
CA TYR A 83 17.26 -13.37 16.60
C TYR A 83 15.97 -12.63 17.02
N GLU A 84 14.90 -13.37 17.26
CA GLU A 84 13.64 -12.77 17.71
C GLU A 84 13.83 -12.07 19.06
N SER A 85 14.62 -12.61 19.97
CA SER A 85 14.91 -12.00 21.28
C SER A 85 15.70 -10.69 21.18
N LEU A 86 16.40 -10.46 20.07
CA LEU A 86 17.19 -9.27 19.81
C LEU A 86 16.39 -8.21 19.01
N LEU A 87 15.25 -8.58 18.43
CA LEU A 87 14.37 -7.66 17.73
C LEU A 87 13.65 -6.74 18.73
N MET A 88 13.89 -5.45 18.62
CA MET A 88 13.24 -4.44 19.48
C MET A 88 11.87 -4.02 18.95
N GLY A 89 11.60 -4.24 17.66
CA GLY A 89 10.35 -3.86 17.00
C GLY A 89 10.55 -3.37 15.58
N ILE A 90 9.59 -2.58 15.12
CA ILE A 90 9.56 -2.02 13.75
C ILE A 90 9.50 -0.49 13.78
N GLN A 91 9.99 0.13 12.72
CA GLN A 91 9.95 1.58 12.54
C GLN A 91 9.61 1.90 11.09
N ALA A 92 8.77 2.93 10.88
CA ALA A 92 8.62 3.55 9.57
C ALA A 92 9.54 4.75 9.43
N CYS A 93 9.95 5.04 8.20
CA CYS A 93 10.72 6.23 7.85
C CYS A 93 9.90 7.12 6.93
N MET A 94 9.89 8.41 7.23
CA MET A 94 9.32 9.45 6.41
C MET A 94 10.44 10.42 6.00
N TRP A 95 10.67 10.53 4.69
CA TRP A 95 11.62 11.45 4.09
C TRP A 95 10.86 12.50 3.30
N THR A 96 11.32 13.75 3.32
CA THR A 96 10.50 14.90 2.92
C THR A 96 10.85 15.48 1.55
N GLU A 97 11.59 14.77 0.71
CA GLU A 97 12.03 15.23 -0.61
C GLU A 97 10.88 15.64 -1.54
N PHE A 98 9.69 15.07 -1.31
CA PHE A 98 8.49 15.34 -2.10
C PHE A 98 7.40 16.08 -1.30
N CYS A 99 7.71 16.56 -0.10
CA CYS A 99 6.76 17.28 0.75
C CYS A 99 7.02 18.77 0.69
N ASN A 100 6.05 19.54 0.22
CA ASN A 100 6.12 21.00 0.13
C ASN A 100 5.37 21.69 1.28
N LYS A 101 4.48 20.97 1.95
CA LYS A 101 3.62 21.45 3.03
C LYS A 101 3.28 20.32 4.00
N PRO A 102 2.83 20.61 5.23
CA PRO A 102 2.50 19.60 6.24
C PRO A 102 1.48 18.57 5.77
N GLU A 103 0.48 18.97 4.96
CA GLU A 103 -0.56 18.09 4.46
C GLU A 103 0.00 17.00 3.52
N ASP A 104 1.15 17.25 2.87
CA ASP A 104 1.81 16.23 2.05
C ASP A 104 2.40 15.13 2.94
N VAL A 105 2.92 15.50 4.11
CA VAL A 105 3.42 14.55 5.12
C VAL A 105 2.25 13.72 5.68
N ASP A 106 1.14 14.38 6.05
CA ASP A 106 -0.06 13.70 6.53
C ASP A 106 -0.58 12.70 5.50
N TYR A 107 -0.70 13.13 4.25
CA TYR A 107 -1.12 12.26 3.15
C TYR A 107 -0.24 11.02 3.02
N LEU A 108 1.07 11.18 3.06
CA LEU A 108 2.01 10.06 2.92
C LEU A 108 2.03 9.13 4.14
N LEU A 109 1.81 9.65 5.35
CA LEU A 109 1.76 8.85 6.56
C LEU A 109 0.45 8.09 6.73
N PHE A 110 -0.68 8.77 6.51
CA PHE A 110 -1.99 8.20 6.79
C PHE A 110 -2.66 7.63 5.52
N PRO A 111 -3.33 6.47 5.65
CA PRO A 111 -3.59 5.69 6.86
C PRO A 111 -2.52 4.61 7.18
N ARG A 112 -1.41 4.52 6.45
CA ARG A 112 -0.39 3.44 6.61
C ARG A 112 0.23 3.38 8.01
N LEU A 113 0.28 4.52 8.72
CA LEU A 113 0.77 4.54 10.09
C LEU A 113 -0.11 3.70 11.05
N ALA A 114 -1.42 3.60 10.76
CA ALA A 114 -2.30 2.69 11.50
C ALA A 114 -1.98 1.21 11.20
N ALA A 115 -1.62 0.88 9.95
CA ALA A 115 -1.17 -0.47 9.61
C ALA A 115 0.18 -0.82 10.26
N LEU A 116 1.10 0.14 10.37
CA LEU A 116 2.34 -0.03 11.14
C LEU A 116 2.03 -0.37 12.60
N ALA A 117 1.10 0.37 13.22
CA ALA A 117 0.69 0.10 14.61
C ALA A 117 0.06 -1.29 14.74
N GLU A 118 -0.79 -1.71 13.79
CA GLU A 118 -1.37 -3.06 13.78
C GLU A 118 -0.28 -4.13 13.74
N VAL A 119 0.72 -3.99 12.86
CA VAL A 119 1.85 -4.93 12.75
C VAL A 119 2.68 -4.96 14.04
N ALA A 120 2.90 -3.80 14.67
CA ALA A 120 3.72 -3.70 15.88
C ALA A 120 3.06 -4.32 17.12
N TRP A 121 1.74 -4.33 17.20
CA TRP A 121 1.00 -4.74 18.40
C TRP A 121 0.26 -6.07 18.25
N THR A 122 0.10 -6.58 17.05
CA THR A 122 -0.63 -7.83 16.80
C THR A 122 0.33 -9.00 16.70
N PRO A 123 0.11 -10.09 17.46
CA PRO A 123 0.94 -11.27 17.38
C PRO A 123 0.99 -11.85 15.95
N THR A 124 2.15 -12.38 15.56
CA THR A 124 2.38 -13.00 14.25
C THR A 124 1.29 -14.04 13.92
N GLY A 125 0.74 -13.97 12.71
CA GLY A 125 -0.25 -14.92 12.21
C GLY A 125 -1.68 -14.73 12.74
N THR A 126 -1.95 -13.67 13.54
CA THR A 126 -3.29 -13.40 14.08
C THR A 126 -3.94 -12.15 13.49
N LYS A 127 -3.30 -11.48 12.54
CA LYS A 127 -3.84 -10.28 11.89
C LYS A 127 -5.12 -10.61 11.09
N ASP A 128 -6.14 -9.78 11.25
CA ASP A 128 -7.41 -9.85 10.54
C ASP A 128 -7.60 -8.61 9.66
N TRP A 129 -7.41 -8.77 8.35
CA TRP A 129 -7.57 -7.68 7.38
C TRP A 129 -8.97 -7.11 7.37
N SER A 130 -10.00 -7.95 7.40
CA SER A 130 -11.41 -7.52 7.38
C SER A 130 -11.77 -6.71 8.62
N GLY A 131 -11.36 -7.20 9.80
CA GLY A 131 -11.53 -6.47 11.06
C GLY A 131 -10.72 -5.17 11.10
N PHE A 132 -9.50 -5.17 10.55
CA PHE A 132 -8.69 -3.96 10.42
C PHE A 132 -9.39 -2.90 9.54
N LEU A 133 -9.92 -3.28 8.38
CA LEU A 133 -10.63 -2.34 7.51
C LEU A 133 -11.84 -1.67 8.20
N LYS A 134 -12.60 -2.42 9.02
CA LYS A 134 -13.70 -1.84 9.81
C LYS A 134 -13.22 -0.80 10.83
N ARG A 135 -12.07 -1.05 11.47
CA ARG A 135 -11.44 -0.06 12.37
C ARG A 135 -10.92 1.15 11.60
N MET A 136 -10.43 0.94 10.37
CA MET A 136 -9.98 2.02 9.49
C MET A 136 -11.10 2.98 9.09
N ASP A 137 -12.34 2.51 8.95
CA ASP A 137 -13.47 3.40 8.64
C ASP A 137 -13.69 4.41 9.79
N ILE A 138 -13.62 3.95 11.04
CA ILE A 138 -13.71 4.80 12.22
C ILE A 138 -12.49 5.73 12.34
N TYR A 139 -11.31 5.19 12.11
CA TYR A 139 -10.06 5.93 12.19
C TYR A 139 -10.01 7.07 11.17
N ASN A 140 -10.37 6.78 9.91
CA ASN A 140 -10.42 7.77 8.84
C ASN A 140 -11.48 8.87 9.10
N ALA A 141 -12.60 8.51 9.71
CA ALA A 141 -13.60 9.50 10.14
C ALA A 141 -13.02 10.47 11.19
N HIS A 142 -12.26 9.96 12.16
CA HIS A 142 -11.56 10.80 13.15
C HIS A 142 -10.47 11.68 12.52
N LEU A 143 -9.72 11.17 11.53
CA LEU A 143 -8.75 12.00 10.80
C LEU A 143 -9.46 13.17 10.10
N ALA A 144 -10.56 12.86 9.40
CA ALA A 144 -11.37 13.87 8.71
C ALA A 144 -11.95 14.92 9.67
N GLU A 145 -12.47 14.49 10.83
CA GLU A 145 -12.97 15.40 11.87
C GLU A 145 -11.90 16.36 12.38
N LYS A 146 -10.66 15.87 12.50
CA LYS A 146 -9.51 16.68 12.92
C LYS A 146 -8.88 17.51 11.80
N GLY A 147 -9.39 17.43 10.57
CA GLY A 147 -8.82 18.11 9.41
C GLY A 147 -7.48 17.56 8.95
N ILE A 148 -7.12 16.33 9.36
CA ILE A 148 -5.90 15.65 8.94
C ILE A 148 -6.13 15.06 7.55
N VAL A 149 -5.25 15.39 6.61
CA VAL A 149 -5.27 14.83 5.26
C VAL A 149 -4.82 13.38 5.31
N TYR A 150 -5.50 12.49 4.61
CA TYR A 150 -5.10 11.09 4.48
C TYR A 150 -5.39 10.54 3.09
N ALA A 151 -4.59 9.59 2.64
CA ALA A 151 -4.78 8.95 1.36
C ALA A 151 -6.01 8.05 1.34
N ARG A 152 -6.79 8.17 0.28
CA ARG A 152 -7.94 7.30 0.00
C ARG A 152 -7.62 6.22 -1.04
N SER A 153 -6.36 6.00 -1.27
CA SER A 153 -5.81 5.11 -2.32
C SER A 153 -6.32 3.67 -2.23
N MET A 154 -6.69 3.22 -1.01
CA MET A 154 -7.28 1.89 -0.80
C MET A 154 -8.63 1.70 -1.50
N TYR A 155 -9.27 2.78 -1.93
CA TYR A 155 -10.53 2.74 -2.69
C TYR A 155 -10.32 2.89 -4.19
N ASN A 156 -9.10 3.21 -4.65
CA ASN A 156 -8.81 3.41 -6.05
C ASN A 156 -8.67 2.07 -6.78
N ILE A 157 -9.14 2.07 -8.02
CA ILE A 157 -9.10 0.88 -8.87
C ILE A 157 -7.71 0.71 -9.47
N GLN A 158 -7.12 -0.47 -9.25
CA GLN A 158 -6.01 -0.98 -10.01
C GLN A 158 -6.56 -1.73 -11.23
N GLN A 159 -6.09 -1.37 -12.42
CA GLN A 159 -6.48 -2.08 -13.64
C GLN A 159 -5.31 -2.86 -14.24
N THR A 160 -5.67 -3.94 -14.94
CA THR A 160 -4.77 -4.66 -15.84
C THR A 160 -5.48 -4.83 -17.17
N VAL A 161 -4.80 -4.46 -18.25
CA VAL A 161 -5.32 -4.63 -19.62
C VAL A 161 -4.48 -5.68 -20.34
N THR A 162 -5.10 -6.79 -20.72
CA THR A 162 -4.41 -7.93 -21.35
C THR A 162 -4.97 -8.15 -22.76
N PRO A 163 -4.12 -8.19 -23.79
CA PRO A 163 -4.56 -8.62 -25.11
C PRO A 163 -4.84 -10.14 -25.11
N VAL A 164 -6.03 -10.49 -25.56
CA VAL A 164 -6.48 -11.87 -25.75
C VAL A 164 -6.92 -12.01 -27.20
N ASN A 165 -6.98 -13.22 -27.73
CA ASN A 165 -7.29 -13.49 -29.15
C ASN A 165 -8.47 -12.64 -29.67
N GLY A 166 -8.16 -11.57 -30.42
CA GLY A 166 -9.13 -10.70 -31.08
C GLY A 166 -9.86 -9.69 -30.18
N HIS A 167 -9.40 -9.46 -28.92
CA HIS A 167 -9.95 -8.43 -28.02
C HIS A 167 -8.97 -8.05 -26.92
N LEU A 168 -9.30 -7.00 -26.13
CA LEU A 168 -8.64 -6.71 -24.87
C LEU A 168 -9.54 -7.15 -23.71
N GLU A 169 -8.94 -7.67 -22.66
CA GLU A 169 -9.60 -7.91 -21.37
C GLU A 169 -9.12 -6.87 -20.35
N VAL A 170 -10.07 -6.16 -19.74
CA VAL A 170 -9.80 -5.20 -18.66
C VAL A 170 -10.23 -5.81 -17.34
N ASN A 171 -9.25 -6.08 -16.48
CA ASN A 171 -9.46 -6.53 -15.11
C ASN A 171 -9.37 -5.33 -14.17
N LEU A 172 -10.32 -5.24 -13.24
CA LEU A 172 -10.42 -4.16 -12.25
C LEU A 172 -10.38 -4.77 -10.85
N GLU A 173 -9.49 -4.25 -10.03
CA GLU A 173 -9.31 -4.70 -8.63
C GLU A 173 -9.30 -3.51 -7.69
N CYS A 174 -9.70 -3.74 -6.44
CA CYS A 174 -9.63 -2.76 -5.37
C CYS A 174 -9.15 -3.42 -4.08
N LEU A 175 -8.33 -2.72 -3.30
CA LEU A 175 -7.87 -3.24 -1.99
C LEU A 175 -9.01 -3.43 -0.99
N ARG A 176 -10.10 -2.66 -1.14
CA ARG A 176 -11.32 -2.81 -0.34
C ARG A 176 -12.24 -3.84 -0.97
N PRO A 177 -12.40 -5.04 -0.39
CA PRO A 177 -13.24 -6.10 -0.96
C PRO A 177 -14.74 -5.84 -0.81
N ASP A 178 -15.12 -4.91 0.06
CA ASP A 178 -16.49 -4.55 0.41
C ASP A 178 -17.06 -3.37 -0.40
N VAL A 179 -16.33 -2.87 -1.41
CA VAL A 179 -16.83 -1.87 -2.35
C VAL A 179 -17.45 -2.53 -3.60
N GLU A 180 -18.40 -1.86 -4.21
CA GLU A 180 -18.88 -2.20 -5.55
C GLU A 180 -18.09 -1.41 -6.59
N ILE A 181 -17.56 -2.09 -7.61
CA ILE A 181 -17.00 -1.43 -8.79
C ILE A 181 -18.12 -1.27 -9.81
N ARG A 182 -18.34 -0.02 -10.27
CA ARG A 182 -19.27 0.33 -11.34
C ARG A 182 -18.51 0.90 -12.52
N TYR A 183 -18.95 0.59 -13.76
CA TYR A 183 -18.25 1.05 -14.94
C TYR A 183 -19.21 1.46 -16.07
N THR A 184 -18.69 2.24 -17.02
CA THR A 184 -19.33 2.64 -18.26
C THR A 184 -18.41 2.37 -19.46
N LEU A 185 -19.00 2.23 -20.65
CA LEU A 185 -18.27 1.98 -21.90
C LEU A 185 -18.43 3.13 -22.92
N ASN A 186 -19.05 4.21 -22.51
CA ASN A 186 -19.38 5.37 -23.37
C ASN A 186 -18.69 6.66 -22.93
N GLY A 187 -17.77 6.57 -21.95
CA GLY A 187 -17.05 7.72 -21.42
C GLY A 187 -17.81 8.58 -20.42
N SER A 188 -19.07 8.24 -20.09
CA SER A 188 -19.77 8.92 -18.98
C SER A 188 -19.19 8.48 -17.63
N ASN A 189 -19.26 9.36 -16.62
CA ASN A 189 -18.83 9.01 -15.28
C ASN A 189 -19.73 7.91 -14.69
N PRO A 190 -19.15 6.88 -14.02
CA PRO A 190 -19.94 5.83 -13.37
C PRO A 190 -20.83 6.38 -12.26
N ALA A 191 -22.00 5.77 -12.12
CA ALA A 191 -22.96 6.01 -11.03
C ALA A 191 -23.47 4.66 -10.51
N MET A 192 -24.27 4.65 -9.45
CA MET A 192 -24.87 3.42 -8.92
C MET A 192 -25.77 2.69 -9.94
N SER A 193 -26.31 3.41 -10.92
CA SER A 193 -27.08 2.85 -12.03
C SER A 193 -26.23 2.26 -13.17
N SER A 194 -24.91 2.47 -13.15
CA SER A 194 -24.00 1.94 -14.17
C SER A 194 -23.77 0.44 -14.01
N HIS A 195 -23.18 -0.21 -15.02
CA HIS A 195 -22.88 -1.63 -14.97
C HIS A 195 -22.05 -1.97 -13.72
N ARG A 196 -22.45 -3.02 -13.01
CA ARG A 196 -21.63 -3.62 -11.97
C ARG A 196 -20.52 -4.44 -12.61
N TYR A 197 -19.31 -4.36 -12.04
CA TYR A 197 -18.20 -5.20 -12.45
C TYR A 197 -18.27 -6.55 -11.75
N ASP A 198 -18.50 -7.59 -12.52
CA ASP A 198 -18.59 -8.98 -12.05
C ASP A 198 -17.52 -9.88 -12.69
N GLY A 199 -16.60 -9.32 -13.48
CA GLY A 199 -15.53 -10.04 -14.17
C GLY A 199 -14.94 -9.24 -15.33
N PRO A 200 -13.94 -9.77 -16.05
CA PRO A 200 -13.18 -9.04 -17.06
C PRO A 200 -14.06 -8.37 -18.13
N ILE A 201 -13.83 -7.09 -18.38
CA ILE A 201 -14.54 -6.33 -19.41
C ILE A 201 -13.89 -6.62 -20.76
N ARG A 202 -14.67 -7.19 -21.68
CA ARG A 202 -14.21 -7.47 -23.03
C ARG A 202 -14.33 -6.24 -23.92
N VAL A 203 -13.21 -5.84 -24.54
CA VAL A 203 -13.11 -4.68 -25.43
C VAL A 203 -12.71 -5.14 -26.83
N THR A 204 -13.61 -4.97 -27.80
CA THR A 204 -13.44 -5.42 -29.21
C THR A 204 -13.35 -4.28 -30.22
N LYS A 205 -13.40 -3.04 -29.75
CA LYS A 205 -13.31 -1.81 -30.55
C LYS A 205 -12.69 -0.69 -29.72
N THR A 206 -12.21 0.35 -30.35
CA THR A 206 -11.78 1.57 -29.66
C THR A 206 -12.92 2.15 -28.83
N GLN A 207 -12.72 2.30 -27.55
CA GLN A 207 -13.73 2.85 -26.62
C GLN A 207 -13.10 3.37 -25.33
N ILE A 208 -13.88 4.12 -24.57
CA ILE A 208 -13.51 4.65 -23.25
C ILE A 208 -14.20 3.80 -22.19
N VAL A 209 -13.42 3.23 -21.28
CA VAL A 209 -13.91 2.54 -20.09
C VAL A 209 -13.66 3.45 -18.90
N LYS A 210 -14.72 3.90 -18.22
CA LYS A 210 -14.60 4.57 -16.93
C LYS A 210 -15.12 3.68 -15.83
N ALA A 211 -14.43 3.68 -14.68
CA ALA A 211 -14.82 2.90 -13.53
C ALA A 211 -14.61 3.66 -12.22
N ALA A 212 -15.43 3.38 -11.22
CA ALA A 212 -15.29 3.93 -9.87
C ALA A 212 -15.79 2.92 -8.85
N THR A 213 -15.30 3.05 -7.62
CA THR A 213 -15.74 2.26 -6.46
C THR A 213 -16.85 2.97 -5.70
N PHE A 214 -17.81 2.20 -5.19
CA PHE A 214 -18.95 2.70 -4.41
C PHE A 214 -19.13 1.87 -3.14
N MET A 215 -19.53 2.54 -2.06
CA MET A 215 -19.92 1.93 -0.80
C MET A 215 -21.09 2.73 -0.22
N ASP A 216 -22.14 2.06 0.21
CA ASP A 216 -23.38 2.67 0.72
C ASP A 216 -23.95 3.77 -0.21
N GLY A 217 -23.89 3.51 -1.51
CA GLY A 217 -24.39 4.43 -2.53
C GLY A 217 -23.51 5.65 -2.82
N LYS A 218 -22.37 5.79 -2.14
CA LYS A 218 -21.43 6.92 -2.31
C LYS A 218 -20.18 6.47 -3.07
N GLN A 219 -19.69 7.31 -3.99
CA GLN A 219 -18.41 7.09 -4.63
C GLN A 219 -17.28 7.22 -3.61
N MET A 220 -16.37 6.25 -3.61
CA MET A 220 -15.28 6.17 -2.64
C MET A 220 -13.92 6.55 -3.22
N GLY A 221 -13.53 5.98 -4.33
CA GLY A 221 -12.25 6.24 -5.01
C GLY A 221 -12.38 7.26 -6.15
N GLU A 222 -11.25 7.54 -6.78
CA GLU A 222 -11.17 8.36 -7.99
C GLU A 222 -11.76 7.61 -9.19
N ILE A 223 -12.18 8.35 -10.21
CA ILE A 223 -12.69 7.74 -11.44
C ILE A 223 -11.51 7.30 -12.30
N LEU A 224 -11.40 6.01 -12.55
CA LEU A 224 -10.51 5.45 -13.55
C LEU A 224 -11.04 5.80 -14.95
N ASP A 225 -10.18 6.37 -15.81
CA ASP A 225 -10.49 6.72 -17.19
C ASP A 225 -9.49 6.02 -18.13
N LEU A 226 -9.95 4.98 -18.83
CA LEU A 226 -9.14 4.19 -19.74
C LEU A 226 -9.57 4.47 -21.18
N GLN A 227 -8.70 5.10 -21.95
CA GLN A 227 -8.87 5.28 -23.40
C GLN A 227 -8.20 4.11 -24.12
N LEU A 228 -8.99 3.14 -24.54
CA LEU A 228 -8.51 1.92 -25.17
C LEU A 228 -8.64 1.99 -26.68
N THR A 229 -7.51 1.92 -27.37
CA THR A 229 -7.46 1.85 -28.83
C THR A 229 -7.32 0.40 -29.27
N TRP A 230 -8.24 -0.05 -30.11
CA TRP A 230 -8.19 -1.38 -30.72
C TRP A 230 -7.95 -1.25 -32.24
N ASN A 231 -6.78 -1.67 -32.66
CA ASN A 231 -6.45 -1.80 -34.08
C ASN A 231 -6.51 -3.29 -34.44
N LYS A 232 -7.41 -3.68 -35.35
CA LYS A 232 -7.36 -5.02 -35.95
C LYS A 232 -6.04 -5.12 -36.72
N ALA A 233 -5.14 -5.98 -36.25
CA ALA A 233 -4.01 -6.40 -37.06
C ALA A 233 -4.48 -7.27 -38.25
#